data_1c79c3d8a88c935a43a67fb9a6613271
#
_entry.id   1c79c3d8a88c935a43a67fb9a6613271
#
_cell.length_a   1.000
_cell.length_b   1.000
_cell.length_c   1.000
_cell.angle_alpha   90.00
_cell.angle_beta   90.00
_cell.angle_gamma   90.00
#
_symmetry.space_group_name_H-M   'P 1'
#
loop_
_entity.id
_entity.type
_entity.pdbx_description
1 polymer ?
#
loop_
_entity_poly.entity_id
_entity_poly.type
_entity_poly.pdbx_seq_one_letter_code
_entity_poly.pdbx_strand_id
1 'polypeptide(L)'
;MNTLALLSAGLILISCGCGVVVIAGLGALGGYVISPDTVEGIIGYNETELFASAGDIVSIMGTVNEQSKGMGRITADLSGVRVTVDIIPQSKTSTKLKVKARKWIFPKLAVAQDVYMKIVRRLQE
;
A
#
# COMPACT_ATOMS: atom_id res chain seq x y z
N MET A 1 22.45 29.09 21.18
CA MET A 1 22.39 27.94 22.10
C MET A 1 21.12 27.12 21.95
N ASN A 2 19.96 27.75 21.89
CA ASN A 2 18.69 27.03 21.74
C ASN A 2 18.51 26.35 20.39
N THR A 3 19.16 26.88 19.36
CA THR A 3 19.11 26.28 18.00
C THR A 3 19.86 24.94 17.93
N LEU A 4 20.93 24.79 18.67
CA LEU A 4 21.69 23.52 18.72
C LEU A 4 20.92 22.41 19.46
N ALA A 5 20.17 22.78 20.52
CA ALA A 5 19.33 21.84 21.25
C ALA A 5 18.15 21.38 20.41
N LEU A 6 17.56 22.26 19.59
CA LEU A 6 16.47 21.91 18.70
C LEU A 6 16.92 21.00 17.54
N LEU A 7 18.11 21.22 17.01
CA LEU A 7 18.71 20.36 15.98
C LEU A 7 19.02 18.97 16.52
N SER A 8 19.48 18.89 17.75
CA SER A 8 19.78 17.63 18.40
C SER A 8 18.50 16.81 18.66
N ALA A 9 17.42 17.45 19.08
CA ALA A 9 16.13 16.79 19.29
C ALA A 9 15.52 16.27 17.97
N GLY A 10 15.69 17.02 16.89
CA GLY A 10 15.23 16.61 15.55
C GLY A 10 15.96 15.38 15.04
N LEU A 11 17.25 15.28 15.32
CA LEU A 11 18.06 14.16 14.87
C LEU A 11 17.68 12.84 15.56
N ILE A 12 17.30 12.92 16.84
CA ILE A 12 16.89 11.74 17.62
C ILE A 12 15.58 11.14 17.09
N LEU A 13 14.66 11.96 16.59
CA LEU A 13 13.39 11.50 16.03
C LEU A 13 13.57 10.72 14.72
N ILE A 14 14.61 11.03 13.95
CA ILE A 14 14.89 10.34 12.68
C ILE A 14 15.48 8.94 12.90
N SER A 15 16.15 8.72 14.03
CA SER A 15 16.83 7.45 14.29
C SER A 15 15.94 6.35 14.86
N CYS A 16 14.66 6.62 15.17
CA CYS A 16 13.74 5.65 15.76
C CYS A 16 13.01 4.77 14.76
N GLY A 17 13.33 4.82 13.47
CA GLY A 17 12.64 4.05 12.45
C GLY A 17 13.30 2.73 12.13
N CYS A 18 13.09 1.71 12.95
CA CYS A 18 13.63 0.37 12.66
C CYS A 18 12.73 -0.39 11.69
N GLY A 19 13.17 -0.55 10.45
CA GLY A 19 12.59 -1.48 9.48
C GLY A 19 11.25 -1.08 8.87
N VAL A 20 10.66 0.03 9.25
CA VAL A 20 9.41 0.54 8.71
C VAL A 20 9.62 1.99 8.27
N VAL A 21 9.35 2.26 7.01
CA VAL A 21 9.42 3.62 6.47
C VAL A 21 8.01 4.14 6.29
N VAL A 22 7.69 5.26 6.93
CA VAL A 22 6.43 5.96 6.73
C VAL A 22 6.68 7.08 5.73
N ILE A 23 5.99 7.01 4.59
CA ILE A 23 6.08 8.05 3.56
C ILE A 23 4.81 8.87 3.62
N ALA A 24 4.96 10.12 4.07
CA ALA A 24 3.89 11.11 4.05
C ALA A 24 3.94 11.87 2.72
N GLY A 25 2.82 12.37 2.25
CA GLY A 25 2.78 13.27 1.11
C GLY A 25 2.03 12.80 -0.10
N LEU A 26 1.14 11.83 0.03
CA LEU A 26 0.21 11.47 -1.04
C LEU A 26 -1.06 12.33 -1.01
N GLY A 27 -0.98 13.52 -0.43
CA GLY A 27 -2.09 14.46 -0.37
C GLY A 27 -3.22 13.95 0.50
N ALA A 28 -4.45 13.98 -0.01
CA ALA A 28 -5.65 13.56 0.71
C ALA A 28 -5.64 12.08 1.11
N LEU A 29 -4.71 11.29 0.62
CA LEU A 29 -4.63 9.85 0.89
C LEU A 29 -3.76 9.51 2.10
N GLY A 30 -3.13 10.52 2.71
CA GLY A 30 -2.22 10.30 3.84
C GLY A 30 -0.95 9.56 3.45
N GLY A 31 -0.22 9.08 4.43
CA GLY A 31 0.99 8.31 4.22
C GLY A 31 0.73 6.82 4.11
N TYR A 32 1.76 6.09 3.78
CA TYR A 32 1.69 4.63 3.76
C TYR A 32 2.93 4.02 4.41
N VAL A 33 2.79 2.77 4.86
CA VAL A 33 3.85 2.02 5.55
C VAL A 33 4.43 0.99 4.59
N ILE A 34 5.74 0.89 4.54
CA ILE A 34 6.45 -0.05 3.68
C ILE A 34 7.15 -1.10 4.55
N SER A 35 6.91 -2.37 4.22
CA SER A 35 7.65 -3.53 4.72
C SER A 35 8.43 -4.16 3.56
N PRO A 36 9.32 -5.13 3.78
CA PRO A 36 10.11 -5.71 2.69
C PRO A 36 9.32 -6.24 1.49
N ASP A 37 8.09 -6.71 1.69
CA ASP A 37 7.26 -7.25 0.62
C ASP A 37 5.87 -6.61 0.54
N THR A 38 5.56 -5.63 1.39
CA THR A 38 4.20 -5.13 1.56
C THR A 38 4.18 -3.61 1.65
N VAL A 39 3.19 -3.03 0.98
CA VAL A 39 2.85 -1.61 1.11
C VAL A 39 1.42 -1.53 1.64
N GLU A 40 1.20 -0.78 2.70
CA GLU A 40 -0.14 -0.60 3.25
C GLU A 40 -0.39 0.84 3.68
N GLY A 41 -1.63 1.26 3.56
CA GLY A 41 -2.05 2.60 3.96
C GLY A 41 -3.56 2.71 4.07
N ILE A 42 -4.02 3.77 4.69
CA ILE A 42 -5.44 4.08 4.83
C ILE A 42 -5.84 5.00 3.69
N ILE A 43 -6.85 4.59 2.93
CA ILE A 43 -7.35 5.32 1.78
C ILE A 43 -8.73 5.89 2.11
N GLY A 44 -8.96 7.16 1.78
CA GLY A 44 -10.22 7.85 2.04
C GLY A 44 -11.33 7.52 1.06
N TYR A 45 -11.51 6.24 0.76
CA TYR A 45 -12.55 5.72 -0.12
C TYR A 45 -13.21 4.51 0.54
N ASN A 46 -14.45 4.21 0.15
CA ASN A 46 -15.12 3.03 0.69
C ASN A 46 -14.57 1.75 0.07
N GLU A 47 -14.84 0.62 0.73
CA GLU A 47 -14.31 -0.68 0.30
C GLU A 47 -14.78 -1.12 -1.09
N THR A 48 -16.01 -0.76 -1.46
CA THR A 48 -16.57 -1.15 -2.76
C THR A 48 -15.84 -0.47 -3.92
N GLU A 49 -15.60 0.82 -3.81
CA GLU A 49 -14.86 1.58 -4.82
C GLU A 49 -13.41 1.12 -4.90
N LEU A 50 -12.78 0.90 -3.74
CA LEU A 50 -11.39 0.46 -3.68
C LEU A 50 -11.24 -0.95 -4.26
N PHE A 51 -12.17 -1.86 -3.95
CA PHE A 51 -12.15 -3.21 -4.47
C PHE A 51 -12.28 -3.23 -6.01
N ALA A 52 -13.19 -2.42 -6.54
CA ALA A 52 -13.38 -2.29 -7.99
C ALA A 52 -12.12 -1.74 -8.67
N SER A 53 -11.52 -0.70 -8.12
CA SER A 53 -10.31 -0.11 -8.64
C SER A 53 -9.14 -1.09 -8.61
N ALA A 54 -8.98 -1.80 -7.50
CA ALA A 54 -7.92 -2.79 -7.35
C ALA A 54 -8.08 -3.94 -8.35
N GLY A 55 -9.30 -4.44 -8.51
CA GLY A 55 -9.60 -5.49 -9.49
C GLY A 55 -9.28 -5.07 -10.92
N ASP A 56 -9.64 -3.86 -11.29
CA ASP A 56 -9.35 -3.31 -12.63
C ASP A 56 -7.86 -3.22 -12.88
N ILE A 57 -7.11 -2.65 -11.95
CA ILE A 57 -5.66 -2.47 -12.12
C ILE A 57 -4.94 -3.82 -12.19
N VAL A 58 -5.27 -4.72 -11.29
CA VAL A 58 -4.61 -6.03 -11.23
C VAL A 58 -4.90 -6.85 -12.49
N SER A 59 -6.14 -6.77 -13.01
CA SER A 59 -6.50 -7.48 -14.24
C SER A 59 -5.82 -6.91 -15.49
N ILE A 60 -5.50 -5.62 -15.49
CA ILE A 60 -4.73 -5.00 -16.57
C ILE A 60 -3.25 -5.39 -16.49
N MET A 61 -2.71 -5.49 -15.28
CA MET A 61 -1.28 -5.75 -15.08
C MET A 61 -0.89 -7.22 -15.20
N GLY A 62 -1.83 -8.14 -14.95
CA GLY A 62 -1.51 -9.55 -14.95
C GLY A 62 -2.74 -10.44 -14.99
N THR A 63 -2.59 -11.66 -14.48
CA THR A 63 -3.64 -12.66 -14.47
C THR A 63 -4.22 -12.78 -13.06
N VAL A 64 -5.51 -12.50 -12.90
CA VAL A 64 -6.21 -12.65 -11.63
C VAL A 64 -6.46 -14.14 -11.36
N ASN A 65 -5.95 -14.65 -10.25
CA ASN A 65 -6.15 -16.05 -9.84
C ASN A 65 -7.39 -16.21 -8.97
N GLU A 66 -7.63 -15.25 -8.08
CA GLU A 66 -8.75 -15.28 -7.15
C GLU A 66 -9.20 -13.87 -6.86
N GLN A 67 -10.51 -13.67 -6.80
CA GLN A 67 -11.12 -12.40 -6.44
C GLN A 67 -12.31 -12.67 -5.54
N SER A 68 -12.16 -12.38 -4.25
CA SER A 68 -13.18 -12.61 -3.25
C SER A 68 -13.61 -11.30 -2.62
N LYS A 69 -14.78 -10.81 -3.00
CA LYS A 69 -15.33 -9.57 -2.44
C LYS A 69 -15.68 -9.72 -0.96
N GLY A 70 -16.17 -10.90 -0.56
CA GLY A 70 -16.52 -11.17 0.84
C GLY A 70 -15.30 -11.12 1.77
N MET A 71 -14.14 -11.58 1.31
CA MET A 71 -12.89 -11.55 2.06
C MET A 71 -12.11 -10.26 1.84
N GLY A 72 -12.47 -9.47 0.82
CA GLY A 72 -11.72 -8.29 0.46
C GLY A 72 -10.33 -8.61 -0.08
N ARG A 73 -10.18 -9.73 -0.80
CA ARG A 73 -8.87 -10.19 -1.25
C ARG A 73 -8.87 -10.46 -2.75
N ILE A 74 -7.80 -10.01 -3.40
CA ILE A 74 -7.52 -10.30 -4.80
C ILE A 74 -6.12 -10.87 -4.88
N THR A 75 -5.98 -12.02 -5.54
CA THR A 75 -4.67 -12.65 -5.77
C THR A 75 -4.42 -12.74 -7.26
N ALA A 76 -3.23 -12.37 -7.70
CA ALA A 76 -2.88 -12.35 -9.12
C ALA A 76 -1.42 -12.67 -9.34
N ASP A 77 -1.09 -13.05 -10.57
CA ASP A 77 0.29 -13.23 -11.02
C ASP A 77 0.64 -12.14 -12.02
N LEU A 78 1.65 -11.35 -11.70
CA LEU A 78 2.18 -10.28 -12.51
C LEU A 78 3.60 -10.63 -12.95
N SER A 79 3.75 -11.17 -14.16
CA SER A 79 5.06 -11.58 -14.72
C SER A 79 5.85 -12.50 -13.77
N GLY A 80 5.16 -13.49 -13.20
CA GLY A 80 5.78 -14.45 -12.28
C GLY A 80 5.83 -14.00 -10.82
N VAL A 81 5.39 -12.78 -10.53
CA VAL A 81 5.31 -12.25 -9.17
C VAL A 81 3.90 -12.45 -8.65
N ARG A 82 3.76 -13.10 -7.51
CA ARG A 82 2.46 -13.24 -6.85
C ARG A 82 2.13 -11.98 -6.07
N VAL A 83 1.00 -11.38 -6.40
CA VAL A 83 0.51 -10.17 -5.75
C VAL A 83 -0.79 -10.50 -5.02
N THR A 84 -0.85 -10.11 -3.76
CA THR A 84 -2.05 -10.23 -2.94
C THR A 84 -2.48 -8.84 -2.52
N VAL A 85 -3.71 -8.48 -2.86
CA VAL A 85 -4.31 -7.20 -2.46
C VAL A 85 -5.37 -7.49 -1.41
N ASP A 86 -5.19 -6.93 -0.23
CA ASP A 86 -6.16 -7.02 0.87
C ASP A 86 -6.81 -5.66 1.09
N ILE A 87 -8.13 -5.65 1.13
CA ILE A 87 -8.95 -4.47 1.30
C ILE A 87 -9.73 -4.64 2.59
N ILE A 88 -9.37 -3.86 3.61
CA ILE A 88 -9.87 -4.02 4.97
C ILE A 88 -10.61 -2.73 5.36
N PRO A 89 -11.94 -2.78 5.49
CA PRO A 89 -12.70 -1.57 5.85
C PRO A 89 -12.32 -1.11 7.27
N GLN A 90 -12.13 0.19 7.42
CA GLN A 90 -11.85 0.83 8.72
C GLN A 90 -13.07 1.61 9.19
N SER A 91 -13.75 2.28 8.25
CA SER A 91 -14.99 3.01 8.49
C SER A 91 -15.78 3.07 7.19
N LYS A 92 -16.92 3.79 7.17
CA LYS A 92 -17.72 3.96 5.96
C LYS A 92 -16.98 4.74 4.86
N THR A 93 -16.02 5.57 5.25
CA THR A 93 -15.32 6.49 4.35
C THR A 93 -13.82 6.22 4.25
N SER A 94 -13.31 5.21 4.96
CA SER A 94 -11.89 4.88 4.91
C SER A 94 -11.67 3.38 4.93
N THR A 95 -10.66 2.93 4.19
CA THR A 95 -10.35 1.53 3.98
C THR A 95 -8.83 1.35 3.98
N LYS A 96 -8.36 0.30 4.61
CA LYS A 96 -6.94 -0.05 4.53
C LYS A 96 -6.69 -0.82 3.25
N LEU A 97 -5.75 -0.35 2.46
CA LEU A 97 -5.24 -1.04 1.28
C LEU A 97 -3.88 -1.63 1.60
N LYS A 98 -3.76 -2.92 1.42
CA LYS A 98 -2.52 -3.66 1.66
C LYS A 98 -2.16 -4.45 0.41
N VAL A 99 -0.97 -4.21 -0.12
CA VAL A 99 -0.47 -4.89 -1.33
C VAL A 99 0.82 -5.61 -0.99
N LYS A 100 0.82 -6.91 -1.16
CA LYS A 100 1.97 -7.78 -0.93
C LYS A 100 2.42 -8.38 -2.25
N ALA A 101 3.73 -8.38 -2.51
CA ALA A 101 4.29 -8.96 -3.73
C ALA A 101 5.50 -9.83 -3.40
N ARG A 102 5.47 -11.05 -3.91
CA ARG A 102 6.57 -12.02 -3.77
C ARG A 102 6.75 -12.81 -5.04
N LYS A 103 8.00 -13.05 -5.40
CA LYS A 103 8.35 -14.03 -6.42
C LYS A 103 8.92 -15.23 -5.69
N TRP A 104 8.10 -16.24 -5.50
CA TRP A 104 8.42 -17.40 -4.68
C TRP A 104 8.68 -16.99 -3.22
N ILE A 105 9.90 -17.12 -2.70
CA ILE A 105 10.27 -16.70 -1.34
C ILE A 105 10.86 -15.28 -1.30
N PHE A 106 11.11 -14.67 -2.47
CA PHE A 106 11.78 -13.38 -2.55
C PHE A 106 10.77 -12.22 -2.52
N PRO A 107 10.95 -11.24 -1.60
CA PRO A 107 10.09 -10.07 -1.58
C PRO A 107 10.32 -9.21 -2.82
N LYS A 108 9.21 -8.66 -3.35
CA LYS A 108 9.21 -7.80 -4.54
C LYS A 108 8.53 -6.48 -4.23
N LEU A 109 9.16 -5.68 -3.37
CA LEU A 109 8.61 -4.41 -2.91
C LEU A 109 8.31 -3.45 -4.05
N ALA A 110 9.16 -3.39 -5.06
CA ALA A 110 8.94 -2.50 -6.21
C ALA A 110 7.62 -2.82 -6.94
N VAL A 111 7.28 -4.10 -7.06
CA VAL A 111 6.02 -4.52 -7.66
C VAL A 111 4.84 -4.12 -6.76
N ALA A 112 4.96 -4.34 -5.46
CA ALA A 112 3.93 -3.95 -4.50
C ALA A 112 3.66 -2.45 -4.53
N GLN A 113 4.71 -1.64 -4.57
CA GLN A 113 4.60 -0.18 -4.68
C GLN A 113 3.94 0.25 -5.98
N ASP A 114 4.31 -0.36 -7.09
CA ASP A 114 3.74 -0.05 -8.40
C ASP A 114 2.24 -0.35 -8.44
N VAL A 115 1.84 -1.50 -7.95
CA VAL A 115 0.43 -1.88 -7.88
C VAL A 115 -0.34 -0.92 -6.97
N TYR A 116 0.19 -0.65 -5.77
CA TYR A 116 -0.43 0.26 -4.81
C TYR A 116 -0.67 1.64 -5.43
N MET A 117 0.36 2.21 -6.03
CA MET A 117 0.27 3.54 -6.64
C MET A 117 -0.70 3.60 -7.81
N LYS A 118 -0.75 2.55 -8.61
CA LYS A 118 -1.69 2.49 -9.74
C LYS A 118 -3.14 2.37 -9.28
N ILE A 119 -3.39 1.61 -8.21
CA ILE A 119 -4.74 1.51 -7.62
C ILE A 119 -5.18 2.87 -7.09
N VAL A 120 -4.32 3.55 -6.33
CA VAL A 120 -4.60 4.86 -5.77
C VAL A 120 -4.85 5.89 -6.87
N ARG A 121 -4.05 5.85 -7.91
CA ARG A 121 -4.18 6.77 -9.04
C ARG A 121 -5.49 6.55 -9.79
N ARG A 122 -5.90 5.30 -9.94
CA ARG A 122 -7.19 4.93 -10.55
C ARG A 122 -8.37 5.53 -9.79
N LEU A 123 -8.31 5.50 -8.45
CA LEU A 123 -9.35 6.09 -7.61
C LEU A 123 -9.50 7.60 -7.81
N GLN A 124 -8.44 8.28 -8.17
CA GLN A 124 -8.43 9.73 -8.37
C GLN A 124 -8.87 10.16 -9.76
N GLU A 125 -9.06 9.26 -10.67
CA GLU A 125 -9.59 9.54 -12.01
C GLU A 125 -11.14 9.71 -11.99
#